data_2bc11489bc46388ed2ce1e831bd0597f
#
_entry.id   2bc11489bc46388ed2ce1e831bd0597f
#
_cell.length_a   1.000
_cell.length_b   1.000
_cell.length_c   1.000
_cell.angle_alpha   90.00
_cell.angle_beta   90.00
_cell.angle_gamma   90.00
#
_symmetry.space_group_name_H-M   'P 1'
#
loop_
_entity.id
_entity.type
_entity.pdbx_description
1 polymer ?
#
loop_
_entity_poly.entity_id
_entity_poly.type
_entity_poly.pdbx_seq_one_letter_code
_entity_poly.pdbx_strand_id
1 'polypeptide(L)'
;MKIGYVRVSKEEQNEQLQIDALKKYGCEKIYQEKVSGALKHRPEFERLKEILRKDDELVVWDIDRLGRTTLELIMFVDELNQKGVLFKSLSQSLIDTTTETGEFVFKLFALLAEHERKRLIRRTKAGQEAARARGRMGGRPKGLSPHYQDIAPMVVDAYKQQRSIRDIMKAFKIPSTATVYKILAESNVAFQVYHKNHL
;
A
#
# COMPACT_ATOMS: atom_id res chain seq x y z
N MET A 1 -12.24 -18.85 15.37
CA MET A 1 -10.97 -19.58 15.25
C MET A 1 -9.86 -18.78 15.94
N LYS A 2 -8.91 -19.44 16.65
CA LYS A 2 -7.75 -18.76 17.24
C LYS A 2 -6.58 -18.79 16.27
N ILE A 3 -6.08 -17.60 15.90
CA ILE A 3 -5.02 -17.43 14.91
C ILE A 3 -3.84 -16.71 15.54
N GLY A 4 -2.68 -17.34 15.54
CA GLY A 4 -1.45 -16.75 16.05
C GLY A 4 -0.67 -16.00 14.97
N TYR A 5 0.01 -14.92 15.35
CA TYR A 5 0.97 -14.27 14.51
C TYR A 5 2.30 -14.05 15.24
N VAL A 6 3.38 -14.43 14.57
CA VAL A 6 4.75 -14.33 15.07
C VAL A 6 5.57 -13.52 14.07
N ARG A 7 6.27 -12.50 14.53
CA ARG A 7 7.23 -11.75 13.74
C ARG A 7 8.60 -11.80 14.41
N VAL A 8 9.58 -12.33 13.70
CA VAL A 8 10.96 -12.43 14.17
C VAL A 8 11.93 -11.72 13.23
N SER A 9 12.95 -11.09 13.79
CA SER A 9 14.12 -10.65 13.05
C SER A 9 15.07 -11.83 12.84
N LYS A 10 15.96 -11.76 11.82
CA LYS A 10 16.96 -12.82 11.56
C LYS A 10 17.87 -13.13 12.75
N GLU A 11 17.98 -12.20 13.70
CA GLU A 11 18.88 -12.28 14.86
C GLU A 11 18.16 -12.67 16.17
N GLU A 12 16.82 -12.74 16.18
CA GLU A 12 16.07 -13.08 17.39
C GLU A 12 16.03 -14.60 17.66
N GLN A 13 16.62 -15.00 18.77
CA GLN A 13 16.63 -16.41 19.26
C GLN A 13 15.30 -16.87 19.89
N ASN A 14 14.29 -15.98 20.00
CA ASN A 14 13.06 -16.23 20.76
C ASN A 14 11.85 -16.63 19.90
N GLU A 15 12.05 -17.06 18.64
CA GLU A 15 10.96 -17.50 17.76
C GLU A 15 10.18 -18.68 18.38
N GLN A 16 10.92 -19.68 18.87
CA GLN A 16 10.33 -20.89 19.42
C GLN A 16 9.48 -20.62 20.66
N LEU A 17 9.92 -19.74 21.54
CA LEU A 17 9.18 -19.34 22.74
C LEU A 17 7.82 -18.72 22.39
N GLN A 18 7.77 -17.84 21.37
CA GLN A 18 6.53 -17.23 20.91
C GLN A 18 5.58 -18.29 20.33
N ILE A 19 6.10 -19.18 19.48
CA ILE A 19 5.31 -20.26 18.86
C ILE A 19 4.74 -21.19 19.94
N ASP A 20 5.55 -21.60 20.91
CA ASP A 20 5.13 -22.51 21.96
C ASP A 20 4.05 -21.87 22.86
N ALA A 21 4.19 -20.57 23.16
CA ALA A 21 3.18 -19.84 23.92
C ALA A 21 1.85 -19.74 23.15
N LEU A 22 1.88 -19.48 21.86
CA LEU A 22 0.68 -19.43 21.01
C LEU A 22 0.01 -20.80 20.88
N LYS A 23 0.81 -21.87 20.72
CA LYS A 23 0.29 -23.26 20.72
C LYS A 23 -0.34 -23.61 22.06
N LYS A 24 0.32 -23.28 23.18
CA LYS A 24 -0.20 -23.51 24.52
C LYS A 24 -1.51 -22.76 24.77
N TYR A 25 -1.66 -21.58 24.19
CA TYR A 25 -2.91 -20.81 24.24
C TYR A 25 -4.04 -21.41 23.40
N GLY A 26 -3.71 -22.33 22.48
CA GLY A 26 -4.67 -23.02 21.63
C GLY A 26 -4.87 -22.40 20.24
N CYS A 27 -3.87 -21.71 19.71
CA CYS A 27 -3.94 -21.21 18.33
C CYS A 27 -3.95 -22.36 17.34
N GLU A 28 -4.97 -22.41 16.48
CA GLU A 28 -5.18 -23.44 15.46
C GLU A 28 -4.27 -23.24 14.24
N LYS A 29 -3.96 -21.99 13.93
CA LYS A 29 -3.03 -21.60 12.87
C LYS A 29 -2.08 -20.53 13.38
N ILE A 30 -0.81 -20.60 12.95
CA ILE A 30 0.21 -19.61 13.30
C ILE A 30 0.89 -19.13 12.02
N TYR A 31 0.79 -17.83 11.77
CA TYR A 31 1.47 -17.14 10.67
C TYR A 31 2.80 -16.62 11.17
N GLN A 32 3.88 -16.97 10.47
CA GLN A 32 5.24 -16.63 10.87
C GLN A 32 5.89 -15.73 9.84
N GLU A 33 6.26 -14.53 10.24
CA GLU A 33 6.92 -13.53 9.40
C GLU A 33 8.40 -13.40 9.77
N LYS A 34 9.29 -13.77 8.85
CA LYS A 34 10.75 -13.54 9.00
C LYS A 34 11.16 -12.26 8.28
N VAL A 35 11.37 -11.19 9.02
CA VAL A 35 11.71 -9.87 8.45
C VAL A 35 13.20 -9.60 8.62
N SER A 36 13.91 -9.41 7.50
CA SER A 36 15.22 -8.75 7.55
C SER A 36 15.00 -7.22 7.61
N GLY A 37 15.76 -6.50 8.43
CA GLY A 37 15.54 -5.11 8.81
C GLY A 37 15.30 -4.07 7.69
N ALA A 38 15.60 -4.40 6.42
CA ALA A 38 15.41 -3.52 5.27
C ALA A 38 14.10 -3.80 4.46
N LEU A 39 13.48 -4.96 4.61
CA LEU A 39 12.32 -5.34 3.81
C LEU A 39 11.02 -4.79 4.41
N LYS A 40 10.37 -3.86 3.68
CA LYS A 40 9.05 -3.31 4.04
C LYS A 40 7.89 -4.29 3.83
N HIS A 41 8.10 -5.37 3.08
CA HIS A 41 7.05 -6.29 2.69
C HIS A 41 6.83 -7.38 3.75
N ARG A 42 5.56 -7.64 4.11
CA ARG A 42 5.11 -8.58 5.15
C ARG A 42 4.04 -9.52 4.57
N PRO A 43 4.43 -10.47 3.72
CA PRO A 43 3.47 -11.30 2.99
C PRO A 43 2.57 -12.13 3.91
N GLU A 44 3.11 -12.67 5.00
CA GLU A 44 2.32 -13.48 5.93
C GLU A 44 1.35 -12.61 6.75
N PHE A 45 1.71 -11.37 7.05
CA PHE A 45 0.80 -10.42 7.70
C PHE A 45 -0.33 -9.98 6.76
N GLU A 46 -0.06 -9.75 5.48
CA GLU A 46 -1.12 -9.42 4.52
C GLU A 46 -2.07 -10.60 4.31
N ARG A 47 -1.56 -11.83 4.17
CA ARG A 47 -2.38 -13.04 4.14
C ARG A 47 -3.25 -13.19 5.40
N LEU A 48 -2.67 -12.93 6.57
CA LEU A 48 -3.41 -12.95 7.83
C LEU A 48 -4.59 -11.98 7.80
N LYS A 49 -4.39 -10.73 7.35
CA LYS A 49 -5.45 -9.73 7.24
C LYS A 49 -6.60 -10.15 6.31
N GLU A 50 -6.29 -10.86 5.22
CA GLU A 50 -7.28 -11.34 4.25
C GLU A 50 -8.15 -12.46 4.81
N ILE A 51 -7.62 -13.32 5.66
CA ILE A 51 -8.35 -14.48 6.20
C ILE A 51 -9.13 -14.19 7.47
N LEU A 52 -8.76 -13.15 8.23
CA LEU A 52 -9.44 -12.77 9.47
C LEU A 52 -10.90 -12.42 9.23
N ARG A 53 -11.79 -13.06 9.98
CA ARG A 53 -13.25 -12.91 9.92
C ARG A 53 -13.79 -12.49 11.27
N LYS A 54 -15.01 -11.99 11.26
CA LYS A 54 -15.76 -11.73 12.49
C LYS A 54 -15.73 -12.93 13.43
N ASP A 55 -15.57 -12.66 14.72
CA ASP A 55 -15.48 -13.64 15.81
C ASP A 55 -14.23 -14.54 15.78
N ASP A 56 -13.25 -14.28 14.87
CA ASP A 56 -11.91 -14.84 14.99
C ASP A 56 -11.14 -14.11 16.12
N GLU A 57 -10.19 -14.81 16.74
CA GLU A 57 -9.31 -14.27 17.77
C GLU A 57 -7.87 -14.22 17.23
N LEU A 58 -7.35 -13.03 17.01
CA LEU A 58 -5.94 -12.81 16.67
C LEU A 58 -5.12 -12.75 17.95
N VAL A 59 -4.15 -13.64 18.06
CA VAL A 59 -3.28 -13.75 19.23
C VAL A 59 -1.83 -13.48 18.86
N VAL A 60 -1.18 -12.64 19.63
CA VAL A 60 0.26 -12.36 19.48
C VAL A 60 0.97 -12.55 20.82
N TRP A 61 2.26 -12.81 20.77
CA TRP A 61 3.07 -12.79 21.98
C TRP A 61 3.12 -11.37 22.58
N ASP A 62 3.48 -10.40 21.74
CA ASP A 62 3.59 -8.99 22.12
C ASP A 62 3.03 -8.10 21.01
N ILE A 63 2.42 -6.97 21.39
CA ILE A 63 1.83 -6.00 20.47
C ILE A 63 2.84 -5.42 19.48
N ASP A 64 4.11 -5.32 19.87
CA ASP A 64 5.21 -4.87 19.02
C ASP A 64 5.43 -5.77 17.80
N ARG A 65 4.88 -6.98 17.81
CA ARG A 65 4.95 -7.89 16.66
C ARG A 65 4.02 -7.48 15.51
N LEU A 66 2.98 -6.70 15.78
CA LEU A 66 2.00 -6.26 14.78
C LEU A 66 2.42 -5.01 14.02
N GLY A 67 2.87 -3.97 14.70
CA GLY A 67 3.26 -2.70 14.09
C GLY A 67 4.76 -2.43 14.12
N ARG A 68 5.26 -1.61 13.21
CA ARG A 68 6.62 -1.03 13.27
C ARG A 68 6.59 0.35 13.91
N THR A 69 5.45 0.99 13.84
CA THR A 69 5.19 2.31 14.44
C THR A 69 3.89 2.26 15.22
N THR A 70 3.77 3.13 16.21
CA THR A 70 2.52 3.29 16.96
C THR A 70 1.34 3.57 16.04
N LEU A 71 1.54 4.34 14.96
CA LEU A 71 0.49 4.64 14.00
C LEU A 71 0.01 3.40 13.23
N GLU A 72 0.93 2.57 12.73
CA GLU A 72 0.57 1.31 12.05
C GLU A 72 -0.22 0.39 12.97
N LEU A 73 0.20 0.29 14.23
CA LEU A 73 -0.49 -0.49 15.25
C LEU A 73 -1.90 0.02 15.48
N ILE A 74 -2.05 1.32 15.70
CA ILE A 74 -3.34 1.98 15.94
C ILE A 74 -4.29 1.74 14.74
N MET A 75 -3.80 1.92 13.51
CA MET A 75 -4.61 1.69 12.29
C MET A 75 -5.03 0.22 12.14
N PHE A 76 -4.16 -0.71 12.49
CA PHE A 76 -4.48 -2.13 12.42
C PHE A 76 -5.48 -2.55 13.50
N VAL A 77 -5.37 -2.02 14.71
CA VAL A 77 -6.34 -2.21 15.79
C VAL A 77 -7.73 -1.71 15.38
N ASP A 78 -7.82 -0.55 14.72
CA ASP A 78 -9.08 -0.05 14.16
C ASP A 78 -9.66 -0.99 13.07
N GLU A 79 -8.80 -1.52 12.20
CA GLU A 79 -9.21 -2.51 11.19
C GLU A 79 -9.79 -3.79 11.81
N LEU A 80 -9.16 -4.31 12.88
CA LEU A 80 -9.66 -5.47 13.62
C LEU A 80 -11.02 -5.18 14.25
N ASN A 81 -11.18 -4.02 14.87
CA ASN A 81 -12.45 -3.61 15.47
C ASN A 81 -13.58 -3.52 14.44
N GLN A 82 -13.31 -2.91 13.27
CA GLN A 82 -14.29 -2.81 12.18
C GLN A 82 -14.69 -4.18 11.62
N LYS A 83 -13.77 -5.15 11.61
CA LYS A 83 -14.05 -6.54 11.19
C LYS A 83 -14.71 -7.37 12.29
N GLY A 84 -14.83 -6.88 13.53
CA GLY A 84 -15.31 -7.66 14.66
C GLY A 84 -14.38 -8.80 15.05
N VAL A 85 -13.07 -8.65 14.82
CA VAL A 85 -12.03 -9.62 15.20
C VAL A 85 -11.58 -9.34 16.62
N LEU A 86 -11.58 -10.37 17.46
CA LEU A 86 -11.04 -10.29 18.81
C LEU A 86 -9.51 -10.27 18.78
N PHE A 87 -8.91 -9.56 19.72
CA PHE A 87 -7.47 -9.41 19.77
C PHE A 87 -6.91 -9.66 21.17
N LYS A 88 -5.80 -10.41 21.26
CA LYS A 88 -5.12 -10.70 22.51
C LYS A 88 -3.60 -10.66 22.39
N SER A 89 -2.95 -9.97 23.32
CA SER A 89 -1.52 -10.07 23.58
C SER A 89 -1.27 -10.99 24.79
N LEU A 90 -0.35 -11.95 24.64
CA LEU A 90 -0.03 -12.89 25.74
C LEU A 90 0.90 -12.26 26.79
N SER A 91 1.76 -11.31 26.39
CA SER A 91 2.68 -10.63 27.30
C SER A 91 2.03 -9.43 28.02
N GLN A 92 0.93 -8.90 27.47
CA GLN A 92 0.29 -7.66 27.96
C GLN A 92 -1.19 -7.92 28.25
N SER A 93 -1.53 -8.23 29.48
CA SER A 93 -2.89 -8.58 29.90
C SER A 93 -3.94 -7.49 29.71
N LEU A 94 -3.53 -6.21 29.63
CA LEU A 94 -4.43 -5.08 29.35
C LEU A 94 -4.93 -5.03 27.90
N ILE A 95 -4.27 -5.78 27.01
CA ILE A 95 -4.61 -5.80 25.57
C ILE A 95 -5.24 -7.16 25.26
N ASP A 96 -6.46 -7.33 25.74
CA ASP A 96 -7.27 -8.52 25.60
C ASP A 96 -8.74 -8.14 25.42
N THR A 97 -9.20 -8.10 24.15
CA THR A 97 -10.58 -7.72 23.83
C THR A 97 -11.63 -8.77 24.21
N THR A 98 -11.20 -9.92 24.77
CA THR A 98 -12.13 -10.90 25.34
C THR A 98 -12.61 -10.49 26.74
N THR A 99 -12.03 -9.43 27.34
CA THR A 99 -12.41 -8.86 28.62
C THR A 99 -13.04 -7.47 28.45
N GLU A 100 -13.95 -7.07 29.35
CA GLU A 100 -14.58 -5.73 29.30
C GLU A 100 -13.53 -4.59 29.37
N THR A 101 -12.52 -4.73 30.22
CA THR A 101 -11.44 -3.76 30.33
C THR A 101 -10.61 -3.70 29.05
N GLY A 102 -10.27 -4.83 28.48
CA GLY A 102 -9.51 -4.91 27.24
C GLY A 102 -10.32 -4.38 26.05
N GLU A 103 -11.62 -4.65 26.00
CA GLU A 103 -12.52 -4.06 25.00
C GLU A 103 -12.56 -2.52 25.11
N PHE A 104 -12.62 -1.98 26.31
CA PHE A 104 -12.53 -0.54 26.52
C PHE A 104 -11.20 0.05 26.06
N VAL A 105 -10.08 -0.57 26.42
CA VAL A 105 -8.74 -0.16 25.98
C VAL A 105 -8.64 -0.21 24.44
N PHE A 106 -9.19 -1.25 23.83
CA PHE A 106 -9.22 -1.42 22.38
C PHE A 106 -10.03 -0.31 21.68
N LYS A 107 -11.21 0.03 22.23
CA LYS A 107 -12.02 1.17 21.75
C LYS A 107 -11.27 2.51 21.88
N LEU A 108 -10.50 2.69 22.94
CA LEU A 108 -9.65 3.87 23.10
C LEU A 108 -8.57 3.96 22.02
N PHE A 109 -7.92 2.84 21.68
CA PHE A 109 -6.98 2.78 20.57
C PHE A 109 -7.65 3.12 19.23
N ALA A 110 -8.87 2.62 18.97
CA ALA A 110 -9.62 2.94 17.76
C ALA A 110 -9.93 4.45 17.65
N LEU A 111 -10.32 5.09 18.76
CA LEU A 111 -10.52 6.55 18.80
C LEU A 111 -9.23 7.34 18.54
N LEU A 112 -8.11 6.89 19.10
CA LEU A 112 -6.80 7.50 18.84
C LEU A 112 -6.41 7.34 17.37
N ALA A 113 -6.69 6.19 16.75
CA ALA A 113 -6.48 5.95 15.34
C ALA A 113 -7.24 6.95 14.47
N GLU A 114 -8.51 7.12 14.74
CA GLU A 114 -9.35 8.06 14.01
C GLU A 114 -8.84 9.51 14.16
N HIS A 115 -8.45 9.89 15.36
CA HIS A 115 -7.89 11.21 15.62
C HIS A 115 -6.59 11.46 14.84
N GLU A 116 -5.64 10.51 14.88
CA GLU A 116 -4.37 10.61 14.13
C GLU A 116 -4.60 10.61 12.62
N ARG A 117 -5.53 9.80 12.11
CA ARG A 117 -5.92 9.82 10.69
C ARG A 117 -6.43 11.21 10.27
N LYS A 118 -7.35 11.79 11.07
CA LYS A 118 -7.88 13.14 10.81
C LYS A 118 -6.77 14.21 10.86
N ARG A 119 -5.79 14.05 11.77
CA ARG A 119 -4.64 14.95 11.90
C ARG A 119 -3.73 14.87 10.67
N LEU A 120 -3.42 13.67 10.18
CA LEU A 120 -2.62 13.45 8.98
C LEU A 120 -3.28 14.04 7.72
N ILE A 121 -4.59 13.82 7.55
CA ILE A 121 -5.35 14.40 6.42
C ILE A 121 -5.26 15.92 6.45
N ARG A 122 -5.50 16.54 7.61
CA ARG A 122 -5.39 18.01 7.76
C ARG A 122 -3.99 18.51 7.43
N ARG A 123 -2.95 17.85 7.93
CA ARG A 123 -1.54 18.22 7.67
C ARG A 123 -1.20 18.09 6.18
N THR A 124 -1.63 17.01 5.53
CA THR A 124 -1.42 16.80 4.09
C THR A 124 -2.13 17.87 3.26
N LYS A 125 -3.39 18.19 3.61
CA LYS A 125 -4.17 19.22 2.93
C LYS A 125 -3.52 20.61 3.08
N ALA A 126 -3.13 20.98 4.28
CA ALA A 126 -2.42 22.24 4.51
C ALA A 126 -1.08 22.31 3.75
N GLY A 127 -0.33 21.20 3.69
CA GLY A 127 0.90 21.12 2.91
C GLY A 127 0.66 21.27 1.40
N GLN A 128 -0.42 20.68 0.87
CA GLN A 128 -0.81 20.83 -0.53
C GLN A 128 -1.26 22.28 -0.85
N GLU A 129 -2.03 22.90 0.02
CA GLU A 129 -2.45 24.30 -0.13
C GLU A 129 -1.24 25.24 -0.11
N ALA A 130 -0.32 25.06 0.81
CA ALA A 130 0.93 25.83 0.86
C ALA A 130 1.84 25.59 -0.37
N ALA A 131 1.84 24.37 -0.94
CA ALA A 131 2.55 24.10 -2.19
C ALA A 131 1.90 24.79 -3.37
N ARG A 132 0.57 24.76 -3.46
CA ARG A 132 -0.20 25.46 -4.52
C ARG A 132 0.01 26.98 -4.45
N ALA A 133 -0.01 27.57 -3.25
CA ALA A 133 0.26 29.00 -3.05
C ALA A 133 1.66 29.42 -3.54
N ARG A 134 2.62 28.47 -3.53
CA ARG A 134 3.97 28.66 -4.07
C ARG A 134 4.11 28.28 -5.54
N GLY A 135 2.99 28.07 -6.27
CA GLY A 135 2.97 27.70 -7.69
C GLY A 135 3.33 26.23 -7.98
N ARG A 136 3.50 25.40 -6.95
CA ARG A 136 3.79 23.96 -7.11
C ARG A 136 2.49 23.19 -7.21
N MET A 137 2.07 22.86 -8.43
CA MET A 137 0.93 21.97 -8.64
C MET A 137 1.39 20.52 -8.59
N GLY A 138 0.72 19.71 -7.76
CA GLY A 138 0.91 18.26 -7.78
C GLY A 138 0.25 17.63 -9.00
N GLY A 139 0.65 16.41 -9.30
CA GLY A 139 0.14 15.61 -10.42
C GLY A 139 1.20 15.34 -11.47
N ARG A 140 0.78 14.65 -12.55
CA ARG A 140 1.68 14.35 -13.67
C ARG A 140 1.99 15.66 -14.42
N PRO A 141 3.26 15.97 -14.69
CA PRO A 141 3.62 17.14 -15.52
C PRO A 141 2.87 17.12 -16.84
N LYS A 142 2.41 18.30 -17.26
CA LYS A 142 1.81 18.45 -18.59
C LYS A 142 2.89 18.28 -19.66
N GLY A 143 2.49 17.79 -20.82
CA GLY A 143 3.41 17.62 -21.95
C GLY A 143 4.01 16.23 -22.06
N LEU A 144 5.08 16.10 -22.84
CA LEU A 144 5.84 14.89 -23.04
C LEU A 144 6.83 14.67 -21.88
N SER A 145 7.10 13.43 -21.53
CA SER A 145 8.24 13.12 -20.64
C SER A 145 9.56 13.50 -21.33
N PRO A 146 10.65 13.74 -20.57
CA PRO A 146 11.95 14.06 -21.15
C PRO A 146 12.37 13.10 -22.26
N HIS A 147 12.24 11.80 -22.04
CA HIS A 147 12.52 10.78 -23.05
C HIS A 147 11.73 10.98 -24.36
N TYR A 148 10.44 11.33 -24.28
CA TYR A 148 9.65 11.57 -25.48
C TYR A 148 9.91 12.94 -26.10
N GLN A 149 10.40 13.92 -25.35
CA GLN A 149 10.87 15.19 -25.89
C GLN A 149 12.14 14.96 -26.75
N ASP A 150 13.08 14.15 -26.27
CA ASP A 150 14.33 13.84 -26.96
C ASP A 150 14.09 13.13 -28.29
N ILE A 151 13.16 12.18 -28.34
CA ILE A 151 12.87 11.42 -29.56
C ILE A 151 11.81 12.07 -30.47
N ALA A 152 11.11 13.12 -30.02
CA ALA A 152 10.03 13.76 -30.77
C ALA A 152 10.45 14.19 -32.20
N PRO A 153 11.62 14.83 -32.43
CA PRO A 153 12.04 15.19 -33.78
C PRO A 153 12.14 13.99 -34.71
N MET A 154 12.68 12.86 -34.22
CA MET A 154 12.86 11.64 -35.01
C MET A 154 11.50 10.96 -35.33
N VAL A 155 10.57 10.99 -34.36
CA VAL A 155 9.21 10.48 -34.55
C VAL A 155 8.46 11.31 -35.61
N VAL A 156 8.59 12.62 -35.56
CA VAL A 156 8.01 13.55 -36.54
C VAL A 156 8.57 13.32 -37.93
N ASP A 157 9.90 13.15 -38.07
CA ASP A 157 10.54 12.88 -39.34
C ASP A 157 10.09 11.53 -39.94
N ALA A 158 10.09 10.48 -39.13
CA ALA A 158 9.57 9.16 -39.55
C ALA A 158 8.10 9.23 -40.00
N TYR A 159 7.26 10.05 -39.34
CA TYR A 159 5.87 10.25 -39.75
C TYR A 159 5.76 11.01 -41.07
N LYS A 160 6.56 12.06 -41.29
CA LYS A 160 6.62 12.79 -42.56
C LYS A 160 7.11 11.92 -43.72
N GLN A 161 7.97 10.93 -43.44
CA GLN A 161 8.40 9.88 -44.40
C GLN A 161 7.31 8.81 -44.65
N GLN A 162 6.07 9.05 -44.17
CA GLN A 162 4.92 8.14 -44.37
C GLN A 162 5.10 6.73 -43.78
N ARG A 163 5.97 6.57 -42.77
CA ARG A 163 6.05 5.31 -42.02
C ARG A 163 4.77 5.06 -41.25
N SER A 164 4.37 3.78 -41.18
CA SER A 164 3.16 3.45 -40.41
C SER A 164 3.33 3.74 -38.92
N ILE A 165 2.24 4.10 -38.22
CA ILE A 165 2.28 4.32 -36.75
C ILE A 165 2.84 3.09 -36.02
N ARG A 166 2.55 1.88 -36.53
CA ARG A 166 3.07 0.63 -35.93
C ARG A 166 4.58 0.51 -36.08
N ASP A 167 5.13 0.91 -37.23
CA ASP A 167 6.58 0.87 -37.47
C ASP A 167 7.30 1.93 -36.63
N ILE A 168 6.72 3.11 -36.49
CA ILE A 168 7.20 4.17 -35.59
C ILE A 168 7.23 3.66 -34.13
N MET A 169 6.15 3.03 -33.69
CA MET A 169 6.10 2.43 -32.33
C MET A 169 7.23 1.41 -32.11
N LYS A 170 7.45 0.52 -33.09
CA LYS A 170 8.51 -0.48 -33.00
C LYS A 170 9.91 0.14 -33.02
N ALA A 171 10.17 1.08 -33.95
CA ALA A 171 11.46 1.73 -34.10
C ALA A 171 11.89 2.51 -32.86
N PHE A 172 10.95 3.23 -32.23
CA PHE A 172 11.23 4.09 -31.08
C PHE A 172 10.79 3.48 -29.73
N LYS A 173 10.40 2.19 -29.72
CA LYS A 173 9.95 1.47 -28.52
C LYS A 173 8.82 2.19 -27.76
N ILE A 174 7.90 2.79 -28.50
CA ILE A 174 6.75 3.51 -27.92
C ILE A 174 5.62 2.49 -27.64
N PRO A 175 5.10 2.42 -26.40
CA PRO A 175 4.18 1.35 -25.98
C PRO A 175 2.76 1.49 -26.54
N SER A 176 2.36 2.67 -27.04
CA SER A 176 0.99 2.88 -27.51
C SER A 176 0.91 3.88 -28.66
N THR A 177 -0.09 3.69 -29.54
CA THR A 177 -0.43 4.63 -30.62
C THR A 177 -0.80 6.01 -30.07
N ALA A 178 -1.50 6.08 -28.93
CA ALA A 178 -1.86 7.31 -28.28
C ALA A 178 -0.63 8.18 -27.91
N THR A 179 0.47 7.54 -27.53
CA THR A 179 1.73 8.25 -27.22
C THR A 179 2.35 8.83 -28.51
N VAL A 180 2.31 8.11 -29.64
CA VAL A 180 2.80 8.62 -30.92
C VAL A 180 1.97 9.85 -31.35
N TYR A 181 0.64 9.75 -31.32
CA TYR A 181 -0.24 10.88 -31.64
C TYR A 181 -0.04 12.07 -30.69
N LYS A 182 0.22 11.82 -29.41
CA LYS A 182 0.54 12.88 -28.46
C LYS A 182 1.85 13.59 -28.82
N ILE A 183 2.88 12.84 -29.23
CA ILE A 183 4.15 13.43 -29.69
C ILE A 183 3.92 14.31 -30.92
N LEU A 184 3.17 13.82 -31.91
CA LEU A 184 2.85 14.58 -33.12
C LEU A 184 2.05 15.85 -32.81
N ALA A 185 1.05 15.76 -31.93
CA ALA A 185 0.23 16.89 -31.51
C ALA A 185 1.07 17.98 -30.81
N GLU A 186 1.93 17.59 -29.89
CA GLU A 186 2.79 18.54 -29.17
C GLU A 186 3.91 19.13 -30.05
N SER A 187 4.21 18.46 -31.18
CA SER A 187 5.13 18.96 -32.20
C SER A 187 4.41 19.77 -33.31
N ASN A 188 3.13 20.11 -33.15
CA ASN A 188 2.29 20.86 -34.12
C ASN A 188 2.22 20.18 -35.52
N VAL A 189 2.29 18.86 -35.58
CA VAL A 189 2.15 18.11 -36.82
C VAL A 189 0.70 17.67 -36.99
N ALA A 190 0.09 18.05 -38.15
CA ALA A 190 -1.27 17.61 -38.49
C ALA A 190 -1.26 16.11 -38.77
N PHE A 191 -2.19 15.37 -38.18
CA PHE A 191 -2.37 13.92 -38.39
C PHE A 191 -3.85 13.56 -38.38
N GLN A 192 -4.19 12.49 -39.11
CA GLN A 192 -5.54 11.92 -39.10
C GLN A 192 -5.59 10.75 -38.12
N VAL A 193 -6.49 10.81 -37.15
CA VAL A 193 -6.78 9.69 -36.26
C VAL A 193 -7.80 8.79 -36.95
N TYR A 194 -7.36 7.62 -37.41
CA TYR A 194 -8.29 6.62 -37.92
C TYR A 194 -9.02 5.97 -36.72
N HIS A 195 -10.25 6.42 -36.46
CA HIS A 195 -11.16 5.65 -35.62
C HIS A 195 -11.59 4.41 -36.40
N LYS A 196 -11.26 3.22 -35.90
CA LYS A 196 -11.90 1.99 -36.36
C LYS A 196 -13.38 2.11 -35.98
N ASN A 197 -14.25 2.44 -36.94
CA ASN A 197 -15.67 2.16 -36.81
C ASN A 197 -15.79 0.62 -36.76
N HIS A 198 -16.20 0.10 -35.61
CA HIS A 198 -16.66 -1.27 -35.51
C HIS A 198 -18.00 -1.33 -36.24
N LEU A 199 -18.01 -1.97 -37.44
CA LEU A 199 -19.15 -2.58 -38.02
C LEU A 199 -19.39 -3.95 -37.34
#